data_8d932196aa3b0adcfa361554ccfee8ef
#
_entry.id   8d932196aa3b0adcfa361554ccfee8ef
#
_cell.length_a   1.000
_cell.length_b   1.000
_cell.length_c   1.000
_cell.angle_alpha   90.00
_cell.angle_beta   90.00
_cell.angle_gamma   90.00
#
_symmetry.space_group_name_H-M   'P 1'
#
loop_
_entity.id
_entity.type
_entity.pdbx_description
1 polymer ?
#
loop_
_entity_poly.entity_id
_entity_poly.type
_entity_poly.pdbx_seq_one_letter_code
_entity_poly.pdbx_strand_id
1 'polypeptide(L)'
;GWLYLAGVKDVFTQEIVGYAMSKRMTHELTLEALNRAVRYARPEPGLLHHSDRGSQYCASRYRERLDALGMQVSMSRRGNCYDNAPMESFWGSLKNELLYQRRFATRAQARAAITEWIEVFYNRQRLHSALGYQSPVAFRQGLL
;
A
#
# COMPACT_ATOMS: atom_id res chain seq x y z
N GLY A 1 -20.02 3.86 10.04
CA GLY A 1 -18.73 4.09 10.70
C GLY A 1 -17.59 4.17 9.74
N TRP A 2 -16.43 4.55 10.24
CA TRP A 2 -15.23 4.69 9.44
C TRP A 2 -14.49 3.37 9.30
N LEU A 3 -13.85 3.18 8.15
CA LEU A 3 -12.89 2.11 7.93
C LEU A 3 -11.63 2.74 7.33
N TYR A 4 -10.49 2.47 7.94
CA TYR A 4 -9.22 3.01 7.50
C TYR A 4 -8.40 1.91 6.82
N LEU A 5 -7.65 2.29 5.81
CA LEU A 5 -6.80 1.40 5.03
C LEU A 5 -5.38 1.96 5.02
N ALA A 6 -4.42 1.13 5.39
CA ALA A 6 -3.00 1.41 5.19
C ALA A 6 -2.45 0.45 4.14
N GLY A 7 -1.55 0.93 3.29
CA GLY A 7 -0.99 0.13 2.22
C GLY A 7 0.50 0.37 2.01
N VAL A 8 1.17 -0.65 1.50
CA VAL A 8 2.58 -0.61 1.10
C VAL A 8 2.65 -1.05 -0.35
N LYS A 9 3.25 -0.21 -1.19
CA LYS A 9 3.35 -0.44 -2.63
C LYS A 9 4.80 -0.62 -3.03
N ASP A 10 5.07 -1.63 -3.84
CA ASP A 10 6.34 -1.77 -4.54
C ASP A 10 6.31 -0.84 -5.75
N VAL A 11 7.13 0.20 -5.75
CA VAL A 11 7.11 1.20 -6.83
C VAL A 11 7.66 0.67 -8.14
N PHE A 12 8.46 -0.39 -8.11
CA PHE A 12 9.00 -1.00 -9.31
C PHE A 12 7.97 -1.87 -10.01
N THR A 13 7.29 -2.75 -9.27
CA THR A 13 6.26 -3.64 -9.82
C THR A 13 4.87 -3.03 -9.81
N GLN A 14 4.65 -1.94 -9.08
CA GLN A 14 3.35 -1.31 -8.83
C GLN A 14 2.41 -2.18 -8.00
N GLU A 15 2.88 -3.29 -7.47
CA GLU A 15 2.09 -4.22 -6.68
C GLU A 15 1.83 -3.66 -5.28
N ILE A 16 0.61 -3.82 -4.76
CA ILE A 16 0.33 -3.62 -3.34
C ILE A 16 0.78 -4.88 -2.61
N VAL A 17 1.90 -4.78 -1.92
CA VAL A 17 2.55 -5.93 -1.29
C VAL A 17 2.13 -6.14 0.17
N GLY A 18 1.51 -5.15 0.77
CA GLY A 18 0.97 -5.26 2.12
C GLY A 18 -0.11 -4.22 2.33
N TYR A 19 -1.14 -4.60 3.07
CA TYR A 19 -2.21 -3.68 3.46
C TYR A 19 -2.90 -4.20 4.71
N ALA A 20 -3.54 -3.29 5.43
CA ALA A 20 -4.31 -3.61 6.62
C ALA A 20 -5.46 -2.63 6.75
N MET A 21 -6.54 -3.07 7.36
CA MET A 21 -7.73 -2.25 7.58
C MET A 21 -8.13 -2.28 9.04
N SER A 22 -8.61 -1.14 9.54
CA SER A 22 -9.07 -0.99 10.92
C SER A 22 -10.13 0.09 11.02
N LYS A 23 -10.93 0.00 12.07
CA LYS A 23 -11.87 1.08 12.42
C LYS A 23 -11.18 2.28 13.04
N ARG A 24 -9.88 2.19 13.36
CA ARG A 24 -9.09 3.27 13.95
C ARG A 24 -7.83 3.52 13.14
N MET A 25 -7.47 4.80 12.98
CA MET A 25 -6.24 5.21 12.32
C MET A 25 -5.13 5.34 13.37
N THR A 26 -4.31 4.30 13.51
CA THR A 26 -3.22 4.23 14.49
C THR A 26 -1.92 3.79 13.82
N HIS A 27 -0.80 3.95 14.53
CA HIS A 27 0.49 3.48 14.04
C HIS A 27 0.54 1.94 13.92
N GLU A 28 -0.25 1.23 14.74
CA GLU A 28 -0.36 -0.22 14.64
C GLU A 28 -0.91 -0.66 13.28
N LEU A 29 -1.82 0.14 12.70
CA LEU A 29 -2.38 -0.15 11.38
C LEU A 29 -1.32 -0.11 10.30
N THR A 30 -0.51 0.95 10.28
CA THR A 30 0.58 1.09 9.30
C THR A 30 1.66 0.05 9.52
N LEU A 31 1.97 -0.26 10.78
CA LEU A 31 2.95 -1.30 11.14
C LEU A 31 2.47 -2.68 10.69
N GLU A 32 1.19 -2.98 10.83
CA GLU A 32 0.62 -4.24 10.35
C GLU A 32 0.74 -4.36 8.83
N ALA A 33 0.44 -3.29 8.10
CA ALA A 33 0.61 -3.27 6.65
C ALA A 33 2.07 -3.54 6.25
N LEU A 34 3.02 -2.92 6.94
CA LEU A 34 4.45 -3.14 6.70
C LEU A 34 4.85 -4.59 6.99
N ASN A 35 4.42 -5.14 8.12
CA ASN A 35 4.75 -6.52 8.48
C ASN A 35 4.19 -7.53 7.46
N ARG A 36 3.00 -7.28 6.94
CA ARG A 36 2.41 -8.10 5.87
C ARG A 36 3.21 -7.98 4.58
N ALA A 37 3.65 -6.78 4.23
CA ALA A 37 4.48 -6.55 3.05
C ALA A 37 5.80 -7.31 3.15
N VAL A 38 6.44 -7.28 4.30
CA VAL A 38 7.71 -7.98 4.55
C VAL A 38 7.54 -9.49 4.41
N ARG A 39 6.46 -10.04 4.96
CA ARG A 39 6.18 -11.49 4.84
C ARG A 39 5.91 -11.91 3.41
N TYR A 40 5.23 -11.06 2.64
CA TYR A 40 4.88 -11.36 1.25
C TYR A 40 6.08 -11.19 0.33
N ALA A 41 6.73 -10.04 0.38
CA ALA A 41 7.78 -9.66 -0.58
C ALA A 41 9.17 -10.12 -0.16
N ARG A 42 9.41 -10.35 1.14
CA ARG A 42 10.72 -10.74 1.71
C ARG A 42 11.87 -9.87 1.19
N PRO A 43 11.79 -8.54 1.41
CA PRO A 43 12.77 -7.62 0.86
C PRO A 43 14.15 -7.85 1.46
N GLU A 44 15.19 -7.61 0.65
CA GLU A 44 16.57 -7.68 1.12
C GLU A 44 16.92 -6.45 1.95
N PRO A 45 17.89 -6.56 2.90
CA PRO A 45 18.40 -5.41 3.63
C PRO A 45 18.93 -4.33 2.68
N GLY A 46 18.72 -3.08 3.04
CA GLY A 46 19.16 -1.94 2.23
C GLY A 46 18.10 -1.39 1.30
N LEU A 47 16.94 -2.06 1.18
CA LEU A 47 15.84 -1.54 0.39
C LEU A 47 15.39 -0.18 0.93
N LEU A 48 15.20 0.78 0.02
CA LEU A 48 14.70 2.09 0.37
C LEU A 48 13.19 2.02 0.62
N HIS A 49 12.76 2.45 1.81
CA HIS A 49 11.35 2.58 2.16
C HIS A 49 10.97 4.05 2.18
N HIS A 50 10.06 4.44 1.31
CA HIS A 50 9.53 5.80 1.23
C HIS A 50 8.13 5.84 1.84
N SER A 51 7.91 6.75 2.79
CA SER A 51 6.59 6.99 3.39
C SER A 51 6.30 8.48 3.43
N ASP A 52 5.02 8.82 3.54
CA ASP A 52 4.66 10.21 3.76
C ASP A 52 4.93 10.62 5.22
N ARG A 53 4.74 11.90 5.53
CA ARG A 53 4.94 12.42 6.88
C ARG A 53 3.70 12.34 7.76
N GLY A 54 2.78 11.45 7.44
CA GLY A 54 1.66 11.15 8.32
C GLY A 54 2.17 10.67 9.69
N SER A 55 1.49 11.06 10.75
CA SER A 55 1.94 10.76 12.12
C SER A 55 2.14 9.26 12.37
N GLN A 56 1.35 8.41 11.70
CA GLN A 56 1.43 6.95 11.83
C GLN A 56 2.75 6.39 11.30
N TYR A 57 3.26 6.97 10.21
CA TYR A 57 4.52 6.54 9.59
C TYR A 57 5.74 7.19 10.25
N CYS A 58 5.54 8.28 10.99
CA CYS A 58 6.60 8.94 11.75
C CYS A 58 6.75 8.38 13.16
N ALA A 59 5.88 7.45 13.58
CA ALA A 59 5.93 6.88 14.92
C ALA A 59 7.22 6.09 15.11
N SER A 60 7.79 6.16 16.33
CA SER A 60 9.04 5.51 16.67
C SER A 60 9.03 4.01 16.39
N ARG A 61 7.92 3.34 16.71
CA ARG A 61 7.80 1.89 16.50
C ARG A 61 7.88 1.50 15.03
N TYR A 62 7.32 2.33 14.14
CA TYR A 62 7.41 2.07 12.70
C TYR A 62 8.85 2.20 12.22
N ARG A 63 9.55 3.26 12.65
CA ARG A 63 10.96 3.47 12.31
C ARG A 63 11.86 2.37 12.87
N GLU A 64 11.64 1.96 14.11
CA GLU A 64 12.38 0.86 14.73
C GLU A 64 12.24 -0.42 13.92
N ARG A 65 11.04 -0.69 13.41
CA ARG A 65 10.80 -1.85 12.56
C ARG A 65 11.57 -1.77 11.24
N LEU A 66 11.60 -0.59 10.61
CA LEU A 66 12.38 -0.38 9.38
C LEU A 66 13.88 -0.59 9.64
N ASP A 67 14.39 -0.06 10.73
CA ASP A 67 15.80 -0.25 11.13
C ASP A 67 16.11 -1.72 11.34
N ALA A 68 15.25 -2.44 12.04
CA ALA A 68 15.43 -3.86 12.29
C ALA A 68 15.44 -4.69 11.00
N LEU A 69 14.74 -4.22 9.97
CA LEU A 69 14.72 -4.85 8.64
C LEU A 69 15.87 -4.44 7.75
N GLY A 70 16.72 -3.51 8.23
CA GLY A 70 17.83 -2.98 7.43
C GLY A 70 17.39 -2.09 6.29
N MET A 71 16.21 -1.53 6.35
CA MET A 71 15.69 -0.65 5.32
C MET A 71 16.17 0.78 5.51
N GLN A 72 16.47 1.46 4.40
CA GLN A 72 16.73 2.89 4.40
C GLN A 72 15.40 3.64 4.38
N VAL A 73 15.30 4.69 5.20
CA VAL A 73 14.08 5.47 5.31
C VAL A 73 14.17 6.73 4.47
N SER A 74 13.17 6.93 3.62
CA SER A 74 12.95 8.17 2.90
C SER A 74 11.55 8.66 3.20
N MET A 75 11.42 9.93 3.56
CA MET A 75 10.13 10.54 3.86
C MET A 75 9.87 11.71 2.93
N SER A 76 8.61 11.87 2.53
CA SER A 76 8.19 13.04 1.78
C SER A 76 8.36 14.30 2.64
N ARG A 77 8.65 15.42 1.96
CA ARG A 77 8.68 16.72 2.62
C ARG A 77 7.27 17.11 3.05
N ARG A 78 7.19 17.78 4.19
CA ARG A 78 5.91 18.29 4.65
C ARG A 78 5.30 19.23 3.61
N GLY A 79 4.08 18.93 3.19
CA GLY A 79 3.36 19.69 2.18
C GLY A 79 3.79 19.45 0.74
N ASN A 80 4.73 18.54 0.50
CA ASN A 80 5.16 18.18 -0.85
C ASN A 80 4.42 16.92 -1.32
N CYS A 81 3.41 17.09 -2.17
CA CYS A 81 2.59 15.98 -2.65
C CYS A 81 3.28 15.10 -3.70
N TYR A 82 4.36 15.55 -4.32
CA TYR A 82 5.04 14.75 -5.34
C TYR A 82 5.69 13.50 -4.79
N ASP A 83 6.14 13.55 -3.53
CA ASP A 83 6.80 12.41 -2.89
C ASP A 83 5.83 11.25 -2.63
N ASN A 84 4.51 11.50 -2.68
CA ASN A 84 3.47 10.49 -2.44
C ASN A 84 2.74 10.06 -3.72
N ALA A 85 3.18 10.51 -4.88
CA ALA A 85 2.49 10.26 -6.15
C ALA A 85 2.15 8.77 -6.40
N PRO A 86 3.03 7.78 -6.12
CA PRO A 86 2.67 6.37 -6.34
C PRO A 86 1.49 5.91 -5.49
N MET A 87 1.41 6.33 -4.23
CA MET A 87 0.29 5.97 -3.36
C MET A 87 -0.97 6.78 -3.68
N GLU A 88 -0.82 8.05 -4.05
CA GLU A 88 -1.96 8.87 -4.49
C GLU A 88 -2.64 8.29 -5.70
N SER A 89 -1.88 7.77 -6.66
CA SER A 89 -2.42 7.10 -7.84
C SER A 89 -3.23 5.86 -7.44
N PHE A 90 -2.72 5.06 -6.51
CA PHE A 90 -3.44 3.90 -5.99
C PHE A 90 -4.75 4.32 -5.29
N TRP A 91 -4.67 5.31 -4.40
CA TRP A 91 -5.86 5.80 -3.68
C TRP A 91 -6.90 6.34 -4.64
N GLY A 92 -6.48 7.08 -5.67
CA GLY A 92 -7.37 7.59 -6.70
C GLY A 92 -8.08 6.47 -7.45
N SER A 93 -7.36 5.44 -7.85
CA SER A 93 -7.94 4.28 -8.53
C SER A 93 -8.95 3.54 -7.65
N LEU A 94 -8.60 3.29 -6.39
CA LEU A 94 -9.50 2.64 -5.44
C LEU A 94 -10.80 3.42 -5.27
N LYS A 95 -10.71 4.73 -5.07
CA LYS A 95 -11.88 5.59 -4.89
C LYS A 95 -12.75 5.61 -6.14
N ASN A 96 -12.17 5.89 -7.29
CA ASN A 96 -12.92 6.05 -8.54
C ASN A 96 -13.49 4.73 -9.06
N GLU A 97 -12.75 3.63 -8.93
CA GLU A 97 -13.13 2.36 -9.52
C GLU A 97 -13.97 1.48 -8.58
N LEU A 98 -13.90 1.70 -7.28
CA LEU A 98 -14.65 0.91 -6.31
C LEU A 98 -15.51 1.77 -5.38
N LEU A 99 -14.90 2.65 -4.57
CA LEU A 99 -15.58 3.26 -3.44
C LEU A 99 -16.70 4.22 -3.85
N TYR A 100 -16.51 4.96 -4.94
CA TYR A 100 -17.54 5.88 -5.46
C TYR A 100 -18.64 5.18 -6.26
N GLN A 101 -18.41 3.92 -6.65
CA GLN A 101 -19.36 3.15 -7.45
C GLN A 101 -20.30 2.29 -6.60
N ARG A 102 -19.99 2.10 -5.32
CA ARG A 102 -20.74 1.20 -4.46
C ARG A 102 -20.94 1.80 -3.07
N ARG A 103 -22.03 1.35 -2.42
CA ARG A 103 -22.27 1.61 -1.01
C ARG A 103 -22.19 0.30 -0.25
N PHE A 104 -21.65 0.36 0.97
CA PHE A 104 -21.48 -0.81 1.81
C PHE A 104 -22.32 -0.64 3.06
N ALA A 105 -23.16 -1.65 3.37
CA ALA A 105 -24.00 -1.62 4.55
C ALA A 105 -23.20 -1.84 5.84
N THR A 106 -22.09 -2.59 5.75
CA THR A 106 -21.26 -2.93 6.91
C THR A 106 -19.78 -2.80 6.58
N ARG A 107 -18.93 -2.67 7.64
CA ARG A 107 -17.49 -2.70 7.46
C ARG A 107 -17.00 -4.03 6.88
N ALA A 108 -17.66 -5.13 7.25
CA ALA A 108 -17.30 -6.45 6.71
C ALA A 108 -17.48 -6.52 5.21
N GLN A 109 -18.54 -5.94 4.67
CA GLN A 109 -18.77 -5.86 3.23
C GLN A 109 -17.71 -4.99 2.55
N ALA A 110 -17.39 -3.85 3.14
CA ALA A 110 -16.35 -2.97 2.61
C ALA A 110 -14.98 -3.66 2.62
N ARG A 111 -14.62 -4.35 3.70
CA ARG A 111 -13.36 -5.11 3.80
C ARG A 111 -13.27 -6.16 2.71
N ALA A 112 -14.31 -6.93 2.51
CA ALA A 112 -14.34 -7.98 1.50
C ALA A 112 -14.16 -7.41 0.09
N ALA A 113 -14.86 -6.34 -0.23
CA ALA A 113 -14.76 -5.69 -1.54
C ALA A 113 -13.38 -5.08 -1.80
N ILE A 114 -12.80 -4.41 -0.81
CA ILE A 114 -11.47 -3.80 -0.92
C ILE A 114 -10.40 -4.89 -1.06
N THR A 115 -10.49 -5.95 -0.28
CA THR A 115 -9.56 -7.08 -0.37
C THR A 115 -9.59 -7.70 -1.76
N GLU A 116 -10.77 -7.99 -2.29
CA GLU A 116 -10.91 -8.53 -3.63
C GLU A 116 -10.37 -7.57 -4.69
N TRP A 117 -10.69 -6.27 -4.56
CA TRP A 117 -10.23 -5.28 -5.50
C TRP A 117 -8.70 -5.18 -5.52
N ILE A 118 -8.05 -5.22 -4.36
CA ILE A 118 -6.57 -5.16 -4.27
C ILE A 118 -5.96 -6.45 -4.82
N GLU A 119 -6.35 -7.59 -4.27
CA GLU A 119 -5.64 -8.85 -4.53
C GLU A 119 -5.97 -9.45 -5.88
N VAL A 120 -7.21 -9.37 -6.31
CA VAL A 120 -7.63 -9.96 -7.59
C VAL A 120 -7.52 -8.94 -8.71
N PHE A 121 -8.16 -7.80 -8.56
CA PHE A 121 -8.24 -6.84 -9.66
C PHE A 121 -6.96 -6.01 -9.82
N TYR A 122 -6.57 -5.24 -8.80
CA TYR A 122 -5.44 -4.30 -8.91
C TYR A 122 -4.13 -5.03 -9.19
N ASN A 123 -3.79 -6.01 -8.38
CA ASN A 123 -2.51 -6.71 -8.50
C ASN A 123 -2.44 -7.68 -9.67
N ARG A 124 -3.55 -8.31 -10.05
CA ARG A 124 -3.54 -9.42 -11.01
C ARG A 124 -4.21 -9.14 -12.34
N GLN A 125 -5.11 -8.18 -12.41
CA GLN A 125 -5.90 -7.94 -13.62
C GLN A 125 -5.75 -6.52 -14.17
N ARG A 126 -5.67 -5.51 -13.30
CA ARG A 126 -5.64 -4.13 -13.74
C ARG A 126 -4.34 -3.83 -14.49
N LEU A 127 -4.48 -3.33 -15.72
CA LEU A 127 -3.33 -3.01 -16.57
C LEU A 127 -2.78 -1.64 -16.20
N HIS A 128 -1.45 -1.53 -16.12
CA HIS A 128 -0.74 -0.32 -15.77
C HIS A 128 0.12 0.14 -16.94
N SER A 129 -0.08 1.38 -17.40
CA SER A 129 0.71 1.92 -18.52
C SER A 129 2.20 1.95 -18.21
N ALA A 130 2.57 2.26 -16.96
CA ALA A 130 3.97 2.26 -16.52
C ALA A 130 4.65 0.88 -16.62
N LEU A 131 3.87 -0.19 -16.70
CA LEU A 131 4.36 -1.57 -16.80
C LEU A 131 4.14 -2.16 -18.21
N GLY A 132 4.01 -1.31 -19.22
CA GLY A 132 3.71 -1.78 -20.57
C GLY A 132 2.35 -2.43 -20.70
N TYR A 133 1.37 -1.93 -19.96
CA TYR A 133 0.00 -2.45 -19.93
C TYR A 133 -0.10 -3.87 -19.43
N GLN A 134 0.71 -4.21 -18.45
CA GLN A 134 0.61 -5.47 -17.70
C GLN A 134 0.05 -5.22 -16.31
N SER A 135 -0.50 -6.26 -15.68
CA SER A 135 -0.79 -6.20 -14.25
C SER A 135 0.50 -6.26 -13.44
N PRO A 136 0.51 -5.76 -12.20
CA PRO A 136 1.68 -5.84 -11.34
C PRO A 136 2.25 -7.26 -11.19
N VAL A 137 1.39 -8.25 -10.95
CA VAL A 137 1.83 -9.64 -10.78
C VAL A 137 2.41 -10.20 -12.08
N ALA A 138 1.79 -9.93 -13.23
CA ALA A 138 2.31 -10.38 -14.52
C ALA A 138 3.67 -9.75 -14.81
N PHE A 139 3.83 -8.46 -14.53
CA PHE A 139 5.11 -7.78 -14.68
C PHE A 139 6.19 -8.39 -13.78
N ARG A 140 5.87 -8.63 -12.50
CA ARG A 140 6.80 -9.25 -11.56
C ARG A 140 7.22 -10.65 -12.02
N GLN A 141 6.27 -11.45 -12.47
CA GLN A 141 6.56 -12.81 -12.96
C GLN A 141 7.45 -12.79 -14.19
N GLY A 142 7.33 -11.80 -15.05
CA GLY A 142 8.18 -11.64 -16.21
C GLY A 142 9.64 -11.28 -15.91
N LEU A 143 9.96 -10.89 -14.66
CA LEU A 143 11.32 -10.60 -14.22
C LEU A 143 12.10 -11.83 -13.79
N LEU A 144 11.46 -12.96 -13.64
CA LEU A 144 12.06 -14.20 -13.17
C LEU A 144 12.78 -14.95 -14.28
#